data_df160d81f1e195f21703439d9a84acd4
#
_entry.id   df160d81f1e195f21703439d9a84acd4
#
_cell.length_a   1.000
_cell.length_b   1.000
_cell.length_c   1.000
_cell.angle_alpha   90.00
_cell.angle_beta   90.00
_cell.angle_gamma   90.00
#
_symmetry.space_group_name_H-M   'P 1'
#
loop_
_entity.id
_entity.type
_entity.pdbx_description
1 polymer ?
#
loop_
_entity_poly.entity_id
_entity_poly.type
_entity_poly.pdbx_seq_one_letter_code
_entity_poly.pdbx_strand_id
1 'polypeptide(L)'
;MWAGAAAAVLFVLVFLVDGGSRPHYASARHPVSALALGSRGWIQTANFVVCGSAITAGAVAVIVEGPRVLLGVVLSIFGLGLVASGVFRMDPMLGYPPGAPAGIPEQHSTAHRVHDIAGAVVFLSLPLAAAISAFTLSATSWRVTSGCVAVALFLGLGQFGRAWERVSPRIGLIQRAVIIPGWGWLAALFTALALGLS
;
A
#
# COMPACT_ATOMS: atom_id res chain seq x y z
N MET A 1 9.84 10.52 -11.38
CA MET A 1 9.98 9.08 -11.08
C MET A 1 10.81 8.80 -9.83
N TRP A 2 11.99 9.43 -9.60
CA TRP A 2 12.82 9.18 -8.41
C TRP A 2 12.11 9.41 -7.06
N ALA A 3 11.25 10.43 -6.97
CA ALA A 3 10.43 10.67 -5.78
C ALA A 3 9.50 9.48 -5.46
N GLY A 4 8.91 8.86 -6.49
CA GLY A 4 8.09 7.66 -6.33
C GLY A 4 8.90 6.45 -5.83
N ALA A 5 10.10 6.24 -6.37
CA ALA A 5 10.99 5.17 -5.93
C ALA A 5 11.40 5.35 -4.44
N ALA A 6 11.84 6.55 -4.08
CA ALA A 6 12.21 6.87 -2.70
C ALA A 6 11.02 6.73 -1.74
N ALA A 7 9.84 7.21 -2.15
CA ALA A 7 8.61 7.10 -1.34
C ALA A 7 8.19 5.64 -1.12
N ALA A 8 8.35 4.77 -2.11
CA ALA A 8 8.04 3.36 -1.96
C ALA A 8 8.92 2.68 -0.91
N VAL A 9 10.21 2.99 -0.87
CA VAL A 9 11.12 2.48 0.16
C VAL A 9 10.80 3.11 1.53
N LEU A 10 10.63 4.43 1.57
CA LEU A 10 10.35 5.18 2.80
C LEU A 10 9.07 4.68 3.50
N PHE A 11 8.00 4.44 2.74
CA PHE A 11 6.74 3.96 3.30
C PHE A 11 6.93 2.67 4.10
N VAL A 12 7.67 1.71 3.55
CA VAL A 12 7.94 0.42 4.20
C VAL A 12 8.81 0.60 5.44
N LEU A 13 9.88 1.38 5.33
CA LEU A 13 10.78 1.64 6.47
C LEU A 13 10.05 2.30 7.63
N VAL A 14 9.23 3.33 7.36
CA VAL A 14 8.48 4.05 8.40
C VAL A 14 7.53 3.11 9.14
N PHE A 15 6.69 2.34 8.45
CA PHE A 15 5.74 1.48 9.17
C PHE A 15 6.42 0.31 9.90
N LEU A 16 7.57 -0.17 9.41
CA LEU A 16 8.33 -1.23 10.10
C LEU A 16 8.95 -0.69 11.39
N VAL A 17 9.63 0.45 11.31
CA VAL A 17 10.29 1.08 12.47
C VAL A 17 9.27 1.54 13.50
N ASP A 18 8.23 2.27 13.06
CA ASP A 18 7.19 2.75 13.96
C ASP A 18 6.42 1.58 14.60
N GLY A 19 6.02 0.59 13.80
CA GLY A 19 5.32 -0.59 14.30
C GLY A 19 6.16 -1.45 15.25
N GLY A 20 7.46 -1.58 15.01
CA GLY A 20 8.38 -2.30 15.88
C GLY A 20 8.66 -1.62 17.22
N SER A 21 8.49 -0.30 17.28
CA SER A 21 8.74 0.51 18.49
C SER A 21 7.48 0.95 19.23
N ARG A 22 6.29 0.58 18.74
CA ARG A 22 5.01 1.08 19.27
C ARG A 22 4.44 0.19 20.37
N PRO A 23 4.24 0.71 21.59
CA PRO A 23 3.63 -0.07 22.68
C PRO A 23 2.23 -0.59 22.29
N HIS A 24 1.91 -1.79 22.71
CA HIS A 24 0.63 -2.48 22.50
C HIS A 24 0.26 -2.74 21.02
N TYR A 25 1.11 -2.39 20.08
CA TYR A 25 0.92 -2.72 18.68
C TYR A 25 1.59 -4.06 18.33
N ALA A 26 0.78 -5.01 17.92
CA ALA A 26 1.26 -6.33 17.49
C ALA A 26 1.27 -6.42 15.96
N SER A 27 2.44 -6.30 15.35
CA SER A 27 2.59 -6.28 13.88
C SER A 27 2.04 -7.51 13.17
N ALA A 28 1.97 -8.67 13.84
CA ALA A 28 1.35 -9.86 13.28
C ALA A 28 -0.17 -9.75 13.20
N ARG A 29 -0.81 -9.10 14.18
CA ARG A 29 -2.26 -8.99 14.32
C ARG A 29 -2.83 -7.72 13.70
N HIS A 30 -2.20 -6.56 13.96
CA HIS A 30 -2.75 -5.28 13.59
C HIS A 30 -2.33 -4.88 12.17
N PRO A 31 -3.27 -4.37 11.34
CA PRO A 31 -2.95 -3.86 10.02
C PRO A 31 -2.06 -2.62 10.10
N VAL A 32 -1.33 -2.34 9.02
CA VAL A 32 -0.42 -1.17 8.93
C VAL A 32 -1.18 0.13 9.16
N SER A 33 -2.41 0.24 8.68
CA SER A 33 -3.26 1.42 8.87
C SER A 33 -3.63 1.70 10.33
N ALA A 34 -3.63 0.69 11.20
CA ALA A 34 -3.84 0.90 12.64
C ALA A 34 -2.74 1.76 13.27
N LEU A 35 -1.54 1.85 12.67
CA LEU A 35 -0.50 2.78 13.09
C LEU A 35 -0.91 4.26 12.97
N ALA A 36 -1.95 4.59 12.20
CA ALA A 36 -2.53 5.93 12.16
C ALA A 36 -3.38 6.29 13.39
N LEU A 37 -3.55 5.34 14.32
CA LEU A 37 -4.30 5.53 15.57
C LEU A 37 -3.37 5.81 16.76
N GLY A 38 -3.95 6.31 17.85
CA GLY A 38 -3.24 6.63 19.09
C GLY A 38 -2.35 7.88 19.00
N SER A 39 -1.57 8.14 20.04
CA SER A 39 -0.79 9.38 20.20
C SER A 39 0.28 9.59 19.11
N ARG A 40 0.86 8.52 18.58
CA ARG A 40 1.84 8.56 17.49
C ARG A 40 1.21 8.34 16.10
N GLY A 41 -0.13 8.36 15.98
CA GLY A 41 -0.86 8.13 14.74
C GLY A 41 -0.48 9.08 13.60
N TRP A 42 -0.02 10.29 13.94
CA TRP A 42 0.44 11.28 12.99
C TRP A 42 1.61 10.80 12.10
N ILE A 43 2.48 9.91 12.63
CA ILE A 43 3.62 9.35 11.87
C ILE A 43 3.11 8.58 10.66
N GLN A 44 2.20 7.64 10.88
CA GLN A 44 1.64 6.84 9.78
C GLN A 44 0.71 7.66 8.88
N THR A 45 -0.02 8.64 9.43
CA THR A 45 -0.81 9.59 8.64
C THR A 45 0.11 10.38 7.70
N ALA A 46 1.21 10.94 8.20
CA ALA A 46 2.19 11.64 7.39
C ALA A 46 2.84 10.71 6.34
N ASN A 47 3.16 9.48 6.73
CA ASN A 47 3.69 8.46 5.83
C ASN A 47 2.75 8.20 4.64
N PHE A 48 1.46 8.02 4.90
CA PHE A 48 0.44 7.86 3.85
C PHE A 48 0.37 9.07 2.92
N VAL A 49 0.27 10.28 3.48
CA VAL A 49 0.08 11.50 2.70
C VAL A 49 1.34 11.85 1.89
N VAL A 50 2.51 11.85 2.53
CA VAL A 50 3.77 12.22 1.87
C VAL A 50 4.15 11.20 0.80
N CYS A 51 4.12 9.90 1.13
CA CYS A 51 4.48 8.86 0.17
C CYS A 51 3.44 8.75 -0.95
N GLY A 52 2.14 8.87 -0.65
CA GLY A 52 1.09 8.88 -1.66
C GLY A 52 1.23 10.04 -2.65
N SER A 53 1.50 11.24 -2.15
CA SER A 53 1.74 12.43 -2.99
C SER A 53 2.99 12.27 -3.87
N ALA A 54 4.08 11.76 -3.32
CA ALA A 54 5.33 11.54 -4.06
C ALA A 54 5.18 10.44 -5.13
N ILE A 55 4.43 9.38 -4.85
CA ILE A 55 4.09 8.34 -5.83
C ILE A 55 3.22 8.92 -6.93
N THR A 56 2.20 9.72 -6.60
CA THR A 56 1.35 10.39 -7.59
C THR A 56 2.19 11.29 -8.51
N ALA A 57 3.09 12.08 -7.95
CA ALA A 57 4.00 12.90 -8.75
C ALA A 57 4.91 12.07 -9.66
N GLY A 58 5.45 10.95 -9.16
CA GLY A 58 6.21 9.99 -9.96
C GLY A 58 5.38 9.37 -11.09
N ALA A 59 4.13 9.03 -10.81
CA ALA A 59 3.20 8.46 -11.77
C ALA A 59 2.81 9.46 -12.87
N VAL A 60 2.62 10.74 -12.52
CA VAL A 60 2.40 11.82 -13.50
C VAL A 60 3.62 11.95 -14.42
N ALA A 61 4.84 11.84 -13.89
CA ALA A 61 6.04 11.83 -14.72
C ALA A 61 6.04 10.65 -15.72
N VAL A 62 5.55 9.46 -15.32
CA VAL A 62 5.38 8.32 -16.26
C VAL A 62 4.40 8.63 -17.39
N ILE A 63 3.33 9.39 -17.10
CA ILE A 63 2.36 9.82 -18.12
C ILE A 63 2.99 10.83 -19.11
N VAL A 64 3.72 11.81 -18.57
CA VAL A 64 4.23 12.94 -19.35
C VAL A 64 5.45 12.57 -20.18
N GLU A 65 6.33 11.73 -19.64
CA GLU A 65 7.64 11.44 -20.25
C GLU A 65 7.62 10.19 -21.17
N GLY A 66 6.51 9.44 -21.24
CA GLY A 66 6.53 8.20 -22.01
C GLY A 66 5.18 7.71 -22.53
N PRO A 67 5.18 6.63 -23.33
CA PRO A 67 3.98 6.07 -23.94
C PRO A 67 3.12 5.25 -22.96
N ARG A 68 3.46 5.22 -21.67
CA ARG A 68 2.84 4.32 -20.67
C ARG A 68 1.72 5.00 -19.87
N VAL A 69 0.83 5.70 -20.56
CA VAL A 69 -0.25 6.50 -19.94
C VAL A 69 -1.10 5.67 -18.99
N LEU A 70 -1.55 4.48 -19.41
CA LEU A 70 -2.39 3.62 -18.59
C LEU A 70 -1.69 3.20 -17.29
N LEU A 71 -0.41 2.84 -17.34
CA LEU A 71 0.38 2.52 -16.15
C LEU A 71 0.47 3.71 -15.21
N GLY A 72 0.79 4.90 -15.74
CA GLY A 72 0.87 6.12 -14.94
C GLY A 72 -0.47 6.51 -14.31
N VAL A 73 -1.59 6.32 -15.02
CA VAL A 73 -2.94 6.56 -14.47
C VAL A 73 -3.22 5.61 -13.29
N VAL A 74 -2.96 4.32 -13.42
CA VAL A 74 -3.20 3.35 -12.34
C VAL A 74 -2.29 3.63 -11.14
N LEU A 75 -1.03 3.99 -11.37
CA LEU A 75 -0.12 4.39 -10.29
C LEU A 75 -0.53 5.73 -9.63
N SER A 76 -1.13 6.65 -10.38
CA SER A 76 -1.70 7.88 -9.80
C SER A 76 -2.92 7.58 -8.91
N ILE A 77 -3.79 6.68 -9.34
CA ILE A 77 -4.93 6.19 -8.53
C ILE A 77 -4.42 5.52 -7.25
N PHE A 78 -3.38 4.70 -7.33
CA PHE A 78 -2.72 4.11 -6.17
C PHE A 78 -2.23 5.18 -5.18
N GLY A 79 -1.48 6.18 -5.65
CA GLY A 79 -0.94 7.25 -4.81
C GLY A 79 -2.03 8.11 -4.17
N LEU A 80 -3.07 8.49 -4.93
CA LEU A 80 -4.22 9.24 -4.41
C LEU A 80 -5.03 8.43 -3.40
N GLY A 81 -5.23 7.14 -3.63
CA GLY A 81 -5.85 6.22 -2.66
C GLY A 81 -5.06 6.16 -1.36
N LEU A 82 -3.73 6.19 -1.44
CA LEU A 82 -2.86 6.22 -0.27
C LEU A 82 -3.03 7.54 0.52
N VAL A 83 -3.09 8.69 -0.16
CA VAL A 83 -3.38 9.99 0.47
C VAL A 83 -4.74 9.95 1.17
N ALA A 84 -5.77 9.44 0.50
CA ALA A 84 -7.11 9.30 1.08
C ALA A 84 -7.10 8.40 2.32
N SER A 85 -6.33 7.28 2.30
CA SER A 85 -6.16 6.40 3.46
C SER A 85 -5.48 7.10 4.66
N GLY A 86 -4.65 8.11 4.40
CA GLY A 86 -4.04 8.93 5.44
C GLY A 86 -4.97 9.99 6.03
N VAL A 87 -5.79 10.61 5.17
CA VAL A 87 -6.77 11.64 5.57
C VAL A 87 -7.94 11.02 6.33
N PHE A 88 -8.48 9.92 5.83
CA PHE A 88 -9.58 9.19 6.44
C PHE A 88 -9.01 7.99 7.21
N ARG A 89 -9.07 8.05 8.55
CA ARG A 89 -8.49 7.00 9.40
C ARG A 89 -9.50 5.89 9.62
N MET A 90 -8.95 4.67 9.79
CA MET A 90 -9.77 3.55 10.26
C MET A 90 -10.23 3.75 11.71
N ASP A 91 -11.31 3.10 12.09
CA ASP A 91 -11.77 3.09 13.48
C ASP A 91 -10.88 2.18 14.35
N PRO A 92 -10.78 2.44 15.67
CA PRO A 92 -10.13 1.56 16.62
C PRO A 92 -10.79 0.17 16.63
N MET A 93 -9.97 -0.91 16.49
CA MET A 93 -10.45 -2.29 16.48
C MET A 93 -9.32 -3.28 16.78
N LEU A 94 -9.65 -4.56 16.93
CA LEU A 94 -8.70 -5.65 17.17
C LEU A 94 -7.86 -5.46 18.44
N GLY A 95 -8.35 -4.65 19.41
CA GLY A 95 -7.66 -4.33 20.66
C GLY A 95 -6.61 -3.22 20.54
N TYR A 96 -6.56 -2.49 19.43
CA TYR A 96 -5.61 -1.38 19.27
C TYR A 96 -6.31 -0.09 18.79
N PRO A 97 -5.95 1.10 19.38
CA PRO A 97 -5.12 1.31 20.58
C PRO A 97 -5.74 0.72 21.86
N PRO A 98 -5.04 0.75 23.02
CA PRO A 98 -5.62 0.27 24.28
C PRO A 98 -7.00 0.86 24.55
N GLY A 99 -7.97 0.00 24.92
CA GLY A 99 -9.38 0.37 25.09
C GLY A 99 -10.24 0.20 23.83
N ALA A 100 -9.65 -0.12 22.68
CA ALA A 100 -10.41 -0.43 21.47
C ALA A 100 -11.13 -1.79 21.59
N PRO A 101 -12.25 -2.00 20.83
CA PRO A 101 -12.92 -3.29 20.74
C PRO A 101 -11.95 -4.42 20.37
N ALA A 102 -12.12 -5.59 21.00
CA ALA A 102 -11.24 -6.76 20.75
C ALA A 102 -11.40 -7.36 19.34
N GLY A 103 -12.57 -7.18 18.72
CA GLY A 103 -12.92 -7.61 17.37
C GLY A 103 -13.03 -6.44 16.39
N ILE A 104 -13.71 -6.71 15.27
CA ILE A 104 -14.10 -5.71 14.29
C ILE A 104 -15.52 -5.25 14.64
N PRO A 105 -15.78 -3.94 14.83
CA PRO A 105 -17.12 -3.42 15.13
C PRO A 105 -18.08 -3.66 13.95
N GLU A 106 -19.38 -3.88 14.28
CA GLU A 106 -20.43 -3.97 13.23
C GLU A 106 -20.75 -2.61 12.59
N GLN A 107 -20.60 -1.53 13.35
CA GLN A 107 -20.84 -0.17 12.87
C GLN A 107 -19.51 0.57 12.71
N HIS A 108 -19.37 1.21 11.57
CA HIS A 108 -18.19 1.97 11.22
C HIS A 108 -18.50 3.44 11.01
N SER A 109 -17.55 4.29 11.39
CA SER A 109 -17.60 5.73 11.08
C SER A 109 -17.56 5.97 9.56
N THR A 110 -17.99 7.14 9.12
CA THR A 110 -17.86 7.54 7.71
C THR A 110 -16.39 7.61 7.29
N ALA A 111 -15.49 8.05 8.19
CA ALA A 111 -14.07 8.08 7.92
C ALA A 111 -13.51 6.67 7.67
N HIS A 112 -13.89 5.69 8.49
CA HIS A 112 -13.48 4.30 8.30
C HIS A 112 -13.97 3.73 6.95
N ARG A 113 -15.23 3.96 6.59
CA ARG A 113 -15.79 3.49 5.31
C ARG A 113 -15.04 4.07 4.11
N VAL A 114 -14.68 5.36 4.16
CA VAL A 114 -13.85 5.97 3.10
C VAL A 114 -12.45 5.38 3.10
N HIS A 115 -11.86 5.13 4.29
CA HIS A 115 -10.57 4.46 4.42
C HIS A 115 -10.58 3.07 3.77
N ASP A 116 -11.63 2.29 3.99
CA ASP A 116 -11.74 0.93 3.43
C ASP A 116 -11.85 0.95 1.90
N ILE A 117 -12.64 1.90 1.35
CA ILE A 117 -12.71 2.10 -0.11
C ILE A 117 -11.34 2.51 -0.65
N ALA A 118 -10.68 3.48 -0.01
CA ALA A 118 -9.34 3.92 -0.41
C ALA A 118 -8.31 2.79 -0.30
N GLY A 119 -8.38 2.00 0.77
CA GLY A 119 -7.57 0.80 0.96
C GLY A 119 -7.80 -0.25 -0.14
N ALA A 120 -9.06 -0.52 -0.49
CA ALA A 120 -9.39 -1.42 -1.60
C ALA A 120 -8.80 -0.93 -2.93
N VAL A 121 -8.91 0.38 -3.21
CA VAL A 121 -8.29 1.01 -4.39
C VAL A 121 -6.78 0.81 -4.38
N VAL A 122 -6.10 1.07 -3.26
CA VAL A 122 -4.64 0.88 -3.11
C VAL A 122 -4.26 -0.59 -3.36
N PHE A 123 -4.94 -1.54 -2.71
CA PHE A 123 -4.62 -2.96 -2.83
C PHE A 123 -4.91 -3.55 -4.21
N LEU A 124 -5.89 -3.01 -4.95
CA LEU A 124 -6.20 -3.45 -6.31
C LEU A 124 -5.30 -2.77 -7.36
N SER A 125 -4.95 -1.51 -7.17
CA SER A 125 -4.17 -0.75 -8.17
C SER A 125 -2.76 -1.31 -8.35
N LEU A 126 -2.12 -1.79 -7.29
CA LEU A 126 -0.74 -2.26 -7.37
C LEU A 126 -0.59 -3.56 -8.20
N PRO A 127 -1.38 -4.62 -7.98
CA PRO A 127 -1.35 -5.79 -8.86
C PRO A 127 -1.81 -5.48 -10.29
N LEU A 128 -2.73 -4.53 -10.49
CA LEU A 128 -3.12 -4.07 -11.83
C LEU A 128 -1.96 -3.35 -12.53
N ALA A 129 -1.23 -2.48 -11.83
CA ALA A 129 -0.04 -1.83 -12.37
C ALA A 129 1.03 -2.86 -12.77
N ALA A 130 1.22 -3.90 -11.95
CA ALA A 130 2.13 -5.00 -12.26
C ALA A 130 1.66 -5.82 -13.48
N ALA A 131 0.37 -6.10 -13.60
CA ALA A 131 -0.20 -6.76 -14.76
C ALA A 131 -0.03 -5.92 -16.04
N ILE A 132 -0.33 -4.63 -16.00
CA ILE A 132 -0.11 -3.72 -17.14
C ILE A 132 1.38 -3.71 -17.53
N SER A 133 2.28 -3.63 -16.57
CA SER A 133 3.72 -3.65 -16.79
C SER A 133 4.19 -4.94 -17.49
N ALA A 134 3.58 -6.09 -17.18
CA ALA A 134 3.88 -7.36 -17.84
C ALA A 134 3.59 -7.35 -19.34
N PHE A 135 2.70 -6.48 -19.80
CA PHE A 135 2.35 -6.38 -21.24
C PHE A 135 2.95 -5.16 -21.93
N THR A 136 3.32 -4.12 -21.20
CA THR A 136 3.69 -2.82 -21.79
C THR A 136 5.18 -2.47 -21.68
N LEU A 137 5.93 -3.14 -20.80
CA LEU A 137 7.38 -2.91 -20.69
C LEU A 137 8.13 -3.59 -21.85
N SER A 138 9.26 -3.01 -22.25
CA SER A 138 10.04 -3.49 -23.40
C SER A 138 10.91 -4.69 -23.05
N ALA A 139 11.57 -4.64 -21.90
CA ALA A 139 12.50 -5.70 -21.49
C ALA A 139 11.75 -6.94 -20.97
N THR A 140 12.06 -8.12 -21.56
CA THR A 140 11.42 -9.39 -21.22
C THR A 140 11.55 -9.73 -19.73
N SER A 141 12.71 -9.45 -19.12
CA SER A 141 12.90 -9.66 -17.68
C SER A 141 11.91 -8.88 -16.82
N TRP A 142 11.66 -7.62 -17.17
CA TRP A 142 10.68 -6.78 -16.49
C TRP A 142 9.25 -7.26 -16.70
N ARG A 143 8.91 -7.73 -17.91
CA ARG A 143 7.59 -8.29 -18.23
C ARG A 143 7.32 -9.55 -17.38
N VAL A 144 8.26 -10.48 -17.36
CA VAL A 144 8.12 -11.73 -16.59
C VAL A 144 8.04 -11.43 -15.08
N THR A 145 8.95 -10.61 -14.55
CA THR A 145 8.96 -10.25 -13.13
C THR A 145 7.64 -9.59 -12.74
N SER A 146 7.15 -8.62 -13.54
CA SER A 146 5.89 -7.93 -13.25
C SER A 146 4.69 -8.88 -13.32
N GLY A 147 4.67 -9.83 -14.25
CA GLY A 147 3.65 -10.87 -14.31
C GLY A 147 3.63 -11.76 -13.07
N CYS A 148 4.80 -12.21 -12.61
CA CYS A 148 4.92 -12.98 -11.36
C CYS A 148 4.46 -12.17 -10.15
N VAL A 149 4.84 -10.90 -10.06
CA VAL A 149 4.42 -10.00 -8.99
C VAL A 149 2.90 -9.77 -9.02
N ALA A 150 2.30 -9.55 -10.19
CA ALA A 150 0.86 -9.39 -10.32
C ALA A 150 0.11 -10.60 -9.76
N VAL A 151 0.51 -11.82 -10.16
CA VAL A 151 -0.10 -13.06 -9.67
C VAL A 151 0.07 -13.19 -8.15
N ALA A 152 1.28 -12.96 -7.64
CA ALA A 152 1.56 -13.07 -6.21
C ALA A 152 0.73 -12.07 -5.39
N LEU A 153 0.59 -10.82 -5.87
CA LEU A 153 -0.20 -9.79 -5.20
C LEU A 153 -1.70 -10.09 -5.24
N PHE A 154 -2.25 -10.58 -6.35
CA PHE A 154 -3.67 -10.99 -6.42
C PHE A 154 -3.96 -12.17 -5.48
N LEU A 155 -3.10 -13.17 -5.44
CA LEU A 155 -3.24 -14.29 -4.50
C LEU A 155 -3.12 -13.82 -3.04
N GLY A 156 -2.15 -12.95 -2.77
CA GLY A 156 -1.94 -12.35 -1.45
C GLY A 156 -3.14 -11.51 -0.99
N LEU A 157 -3.73 -10.72 -1.89
CA LEU A 157 -4.94 -9.94 -1.62
C LEU A 157 -6.11 -10.87 -1.25
N GLY A 158 -6.32 -11.96 -1.98
CA GLY A 158 -7.33 -12.95 -1.63
C GLY A 158 -7.09 -13.60 -0.26
N GLN A 159 -5.84 -13.86 0.11
CA GLN A 159 -5.50 -14.38 1.44
C GLN A 159 -5.72 -13.32 2.53
N PHE A 160 -5.39 -12.06 2.26
CA PHE A 160 -5.65 -10.96 3.20
C PHE A 160 -7.15 -10.79 3.44
N GLY A 161 -7.99 -10.78 2.39
CA GLY A 161 -9.45 -10.72 2.52
C GLY A 161 -10.00 -11.86 3.41
N ARG A 162 -9.61 -13.11 3.14
CA ARG A 162 -10.01 -14.26 3.96
C ARG A 162 -9.55 -14.15 5.42
N ALA A 163 -8.33 -13.62 5.64
CA ALA A 163 -7.82 -13.42 6.99
C ALA A 163 -8.60 -12.35 7.75
N TRP A 164 -9.03 -11.30 7.03
CA TRP A 164 -9.87 -10.23 7.57
C TRP A 164 -11.25 -10.76 7.96
N GLU A 165 -11.96 -11.44 7.06
CA GLU A 165 -13.29 -12.03 7.30
C GLU A 165 -13.29 -13.00 8.49
N ARG A 166 -12.21 -13.77 8.67
CA ARG A 166 -12.05 -14.74 9.78
C ARG A 166 -11.50 -14.13 11.06
N VAL A 167 -11.26 -12.82 11.08
CA VAL A 167 -10.59 -12.12 12.20
C VAL A 167 -9.32 -12.86 12.65
N SER A 168 -8.51 -13.29 11.69
CA SER A 168 -7.30 -14.08 11.93
C SER A 168 -6.31 -13.32 12.84
N PRO A 169 -5.66 -13.98 13.80
CA PRO A 169 -4.60 -13.36 14.59
C PRO A 169 -3.36 -12.98 13.77
N ARG A 170 -3.31 -13.33 12.47
CA ARG A 170 -2.21 -13.05 11.54
C ARG A 170 -2.58 -12.04 10.45
N ILE A 171 -3.66 -11.29 10.60
CA ILE A 171 -4.11 -10.26 9.61
C ILE A 171 -2.95 -9.34 9.23
N GLY A 172 -2.26 -8.77 10.23
CA GLY A 172 -1.17 -7.84 10.00
C GLY A 172 0.05 -8.48 9.32
N LEU A 173 0.36 -9.73 9.62
CA LEU A 173 1.45 -10.47 8.98
C LEU A 173 1.14 -10.73 7.49
N ILE A 174 -0.07 -11.20 7.19
CA ILE A 174 -0.51 -11.47 5.81
C ILE A 174 -0.54 -10.18 5.00
N GLN A 175 -1.04 -9.08 5.58
CA GLN A 175 -1.02 -7.78 4.94
C GLN A 175 0.40 -7.33 4.56
N ARG A 176 1.37 -7.48 5.48
CA ARG A 176 2.78 -7.13 5.23
C ARG A 176 3.41 -8.01 4.16
N ALA A 177 3.05 -9.28 4.12
CA ALA A 177 3.51 -10.20 3.07
C ALA A 177 3.03 -9.78 1.66
N VAL A 178 1.96 -8.99 1.55
CA VAL A 178 1.51 -8.36 0.30
C VAL A 178 2.20 -7.01 0.08
N ILE A 179 2.23 -6.16 1.12
CA ILE A 179 2.75 -4.79 1.00
C ILE A 179 4.25 -4.80 0.66
N ILE A 180 5.08 -5.51 1.42
CA ILE A 180 6.53 -5.40 1.30
C ILE A 180 7.03 -5.79 -0.11
N PRO A 181 6.66 -6.95 -0.68
CA PRO A 181 7.08 -7.29 -2.05
C PRO A 181 6.50 -6.34 -3.10
N GLY A 182 5.24 -5.94 -2.95
CA GLY A 182 4.58 -5.02 -3.90
C GLY A 182 5.26 -3.66 -3.94
N TRP A 183 5.59 -3.10 -2.78
CA TRP A 183 6.29 -1.82 -2.69
C TRP A 183 7.76 -1.93 -3.13
N GLY A 184 8.42 -3.06 -2.87
CA GLY A 184 9.75 -3.35 -3.40
C GLY A 184 9.76 -3.36 -4.93
N TRP A 185 8.78 -4.02 -5.55
CA TRP A 185 8.58 -3.99 -6.99
C TRP A 185 8.29 -2.57 -7.51
N LEU A 186 7.45 -1.80 -6.82
CA LEU A 186 7.11 -0.42 -7.20
C LEU A 186 8.35 0.49 -7.17
N ALA A 187 9.20 0.37 -6.14
CA ALA A 187 10.45 1.10 -6.05
C ALA A 187 11.38 0.76 -7.21
N ALA A 188 11.53 -0.54 -7.50
CA ALA A 188 12.34 -1.01 -8.62
C ALA A 188 11.78 -0.57 -9.97
N LEU A 189 10.46 -0.60 -10.16
CA LEU A 189 9.81 -0.12 -11.38
C LEU A 189 10.08 1.37 -11.63
N PHE A 190 9.84 2.22 -10.65
CA PHE A 190 10.11 3.66 -10.79
C PHE A 190 11.58 3.94 -11.06
N THR A 191 12.48 3.19 -10.45
CA THR A 191 13.93 3.30 -10.70
C THR A 191 14.26 2.91 -12.15
N ALA A 192 13.73 1.77 -12.63
CA ALA A 192 13.96 1.31 -13.99
C ALA A 192 13.41 2.27 -15.05
N LEU A 193 12.20 2.81 -14.80
CA LEU A 193 11.59 3.83 -15.66
C LEU A 193 12.43 5.11 -15.70
N ALA A 194 12.97 5.55 -14.56
CA ALA A 194 13.82 6.73 -14.48
C ALA A 194 15.17 6.56 -15.20
N LEU A 195 15.66 5.32 -15.28
CA LEU A 195 16.92 4.97 -15.95
C LEU A 195 16.73 4.54 -17.43
N GLY A 196 15.48 4.43 -17.91
CA GLY A 196 15.18 3.94 -19.25
C GLY A 196 15.48 2.46 -19.46
N LEU A 197 15.45 1.65 -18.39
CA LEU A 197 15.81 0.21 -18.38
C LEU A 197 14.59 -0.73 -18.52
N SER A 198 13.40 -0.20 -18.78
CA SER A 198 12.13 -0.95 -18.71
C SER A 198 11.41 -1.05 -20.05
#